data_cf57da1be8258e4dd3ebcbf8287107a9
#
_entry.id   cf57da1be8258e4dd3ebcbf8287107a9
#
_cell.length_a   1.000
_cell.length_b   1.000
_cell.length_c   1.000
_cell.angle_alpha   90.00
_cell.angle_beta   90.00
_cell.angle_gamma   90.00
#
_symmetry.space_group_name_H-M   'P 1'
#
loop_
_entity.id
_entity.type
_entity.pdbx_description
1 polymer ?
#
loop_
_entity_poly.entity_id
_entity_poly.type
_entity_poly.pdbx_seq_one_letter_code
_entity_poly.pdbx_strand_id
1 'polypeptide(L)'
;MSPRPTEPTQGRASAAAFGLGLLGLVVASFWMLDLQWAQFLSAESMRSMGRFLAEFFPPDLSPGFVRKVLVGMLETLAMSVLGTALAALAGLLLAGPASRRRDGLDLALADGDGLAAGLRAAVRACFNLLRAIPELVWAALLLVSAGLGPLAGTLALALHTTGVLGRLFAESLENAPPGPALALRTQGASGGRVLLYATLPQVLPQLLSYTLYRWENNIRAAAVLGVVGAGGLGQLLAFHLGLFHMGKTATILLAMLALVALVDGLSHLSRRWLTR
;
A
#
# COMPACT_ATOMS: atom_id res chain seq x y z
N MET A 1 45.53 18.81 35.07
CA MET A 1 44.18 18.51 35.55
C MET A 1 43.21 19.34 34.72
N SER A 2 42.72 18.81 33.63
CA SER A 2 41.76 19.49 32.74
C SER A 2 40.32 19.29 33.23
N PRO A 3 39.48 20.32 33.24
CA PRO A 3 38.07 20.18 33.66
C PRO A 3 37.31 19.34 32.65
N ARG A 4 36.53 18.36 33.15
CA ARG A 4 35.59 17.56 32.33
C ARG A 4 34.51 18.47 31.74
N PRO A 5 34.13 18.33 30.48
CA PRO A 5 33.01 19.08 29.94
C PRO A 5 31.70 18.65 30.65
N THR A 6 31.02 19.61 31.22
CA THR A 6 29.69 19.45 31.79
C THR A 6 28.70 19.11 30.67
N GLU A 7 28.09 17.91 30.71
CA GLU A 7 27.01 17.52 29.80
C GLU A 7 25.85 18.53 29.85
N PRO A 8 25.24 18.86 28.73
CA PRO A 8 24.20 19.87 28.66
C PRO A 8 22.92 19.35 29.33
N THR A 9 22.59 19.90 30.50
CA THR A 9 21.30 19.71 31.21
C THR A 9 20.09 20.13 30.38
N GLN A 10 20.29 20.91 29.33
CA GLN A 10 19.25 21.33 28.35
C GLN A 10 18.62 20.17 27.59
N GLY A 11 19.34 19.11 27.27
CA GLY A 11 18.79 17.95 26.55
C GLY A 11 17.80 17.13 27.39
N ARG A 12 18.01 17.05 28.70
CA ARG A 12 17.10 16.33 29.62
C ARG A 12 15.80 17.09 29.86
N ALA A 13 15.87 18.40 29.98
CA ALA A 13 14.69 19.25 30.21
C ALA A 13 13.79 19.27 28.94
N SER A 14 14.38 19.35 27.75
CA SER A 14 13.62 19.29 26.49
C SER A 14 13.00 17.91 26.24
N ALA A 15 13.69 16.81 26.57
CA ALA A 15 13.14 15.46 26.46
C ALA A 15 11.99 15.25 27.48
N ALA A 16 12.12 15.75 28.69
CA ALA A 16 11.04 15.70 29.69
C ALA A 16 9.82 16.54 29.27
N ALA A 17 10.03 17.75 28.74
CA ALA A 17 8.95 18.60 28.24
C ALA A 17 8.23 17.94 27.04
N PHE A 18 8.97 17.31 26.12
CA PHE A 18 8.38 16.54 25.01
C PHE A 18 7.57 15.34 25.52
N GLY A 19 8.10 14.58 26.48
CA GLY A 19 7.40 13.46 27.10
C GLY A 19 6.11 13.88 27.81
N LEU A 20 6.15 14.99 28.57
CA LEU A 20 4.97 15.55 29.22
C LEU A 20 3.94 16.06 28.19
N GLY A 21 4.39 16.69 27.11
CA GLY A 21 3.52 17.11 26.02
C GLY A 21 2.82 15.93 25.33
N LEU A 22 3.57 14.86 25.06
CA LEU A 22 3.02 13.63 24.47
C LEU A 22 2.01 12.96 25.43
N LEU A 23 2.34 12.85 26.72
CA LEU A 23 1.44 12.31 27.74
C LEU A 23 0.17 13.16 27.85
N GLY A 24 0.31 14.49 27.86
CA GLY A 24 -0.82 15.41 27.89
C GLY A 24 -1.73 15.26 26.67
N LEU A 25 -1.14 15.08 25.48
CA LEU A 25 -1.89 14.83 24.24
C LEU A 25 -2.65 13.50 24.30
N VAL A 26 -2.04 12.43 24.81
CA VAL A 26 -2.70 11.12 25.00
C VAL A 26 -3.86 11.24 25.98
N VAL A 27 -3.65 11.86 27.14
CA VAL A 27 -4.70 12.06 28.16
C VAL A 27 -5.84 12.91 27.60
N ALA A 28 -5.53 14.01 26.90
CA ALA A 28 -6.53 14.85 26.26
C ALA A 28 -7.34 14.08 25.18
N SER A 29 -6.68 13.19 24.44
CA SER A 29 -7.36 12.33 23.44
C SER A 29 -8.36 11.37 24.07
N PHE A 30 -8.00 10.75 25.22
CA PHE A 30 -8.92 9.89 25.96
C PHE A 30 -10.11 10.67 26.52
N TRP A 31 -9.87 11.88 27.02
CA TRP A 31 -10.92 12.72 27.57
C TRP A 31 -11.87 13.25 26.47
N MET A 32 -11.30 13.65 25.32
CA MET A 32 -12.08 14.20 24.21
C MET A 32 -12.96 13.13 23.51
N LEU A 33 -12.53 11.87 23.51
CA LEU A 33 -13.26 10.77 22.84
C LEU A 33 -14.41 10.22 23.71
N ASP A 34 -14.56 10.62 24.97
CA ASP A 34 -15.60 10.13 25.92
C ASP A 34 -15.85 8.61 25.82
N LEU A 35 -14.75 7.86 25.92
CA LEU A 35 -14.77 6.41 25.77
C LEU A 35 -15.52 5.76 26.94
N GLN A 36 -16.70 5.23 26.68
CA GLN A 36 -17.57 4.60 27.68
C GLN A 36 -17.07 3.21 28.08
N TRP A 37 -15.86 3.13 28.62
CA TRP A 37 -15.20 1.86 28.99
C TRP A 37 -16.02 1.01 29.94
N ALA A 38 -16.72 1.63 30.90
CA ALA A 38 -17.57 0.92 31.85
C ALA A 38 -18.72 0.20 31.16
N GLN A 39 -19.34 0.81 30.14
CA GLN A 39 -20.40 0.20 29.36
C GLN A 39 -19.85 -0.91 28.45
N PHE A 40 -18.73 -0.67 27.79
CA PHE A 40 -18.10 -1.66 26.91
C PHE A 40 -17.69 -2.93 27.67
N LEU A 41 -17.12 -2.78 28.87
CA LEU A 41 -16.67 -3.87 29.73
C LEU A 41 -17.78 -4.43 30.64
N SER A 42 -19.01 -3.97 30.49
CA SER A 42 -20.13 -4.48 31.29
C SER A 42 -20.39 -5.97 31.00
N ALA A 43 -20.87 -6.71 32.00
CA ALA A 43 -21.21 -8.12 31.87
C ALA A 43 -22.29 -8.38 30.79
N GLU A 44 -23.13 -7.38 30.51
CA GLU A 44 -24.15 -7.44 29.49
C GLU A 44 -23.54 -7.31 28.09
N SER A 45 -22.65 -6.34 27.88
CA SER A 45 -21.91 -6.17 26.62
C SER A 45 -21.05 -7.39 26.30
N MET A 46 -20.35 -7.93 27.31
CA MET A 46 -19.57 -9.16 27.14
C MET A 46 -20.42 -10.38 26.76
N ARG A 47 -21.59 -10.55 27.39
CA ARG A 47 -22.53 -11.61 27.01
C ARG A 47 -23.10 -11.41 25.59
N SER A 48 -23.42 -10.18 25.21
CA SER A 48 -23.92 -9.85 23.88
C SER A 48 -22.86 -10.13 22.81
N MET A 49 -21.61 -9.74 23.06
CA MET A 49 -20.48 -10.04 22.18
C MET A 49 -20.23 -11.54 22.07
N GLY A 50 -20.32 -12.29 23.18
CA GLY A 50 -20.20 -13.75 23.18
C GLY A 50 -21.28 -14.43 22.35
N ARG A 51 -22.53 -13.99 22.46
CA ARG A 51 -23.65 -14.46 21.62
C ARG A 51 -23.42 -14.17 20.15
N PHE A 52 -23.07 -12.93 19.83
CA PHE A 52 -22.75 -12.52 18.46
C PHE A 52 -21.64 -13.38 17.84
N LEU A 53 -20.56 -13.64 18.58
CA LEU A 53 -19.46 -14.52 18.11
C LEU A 53 -19.93 -15.97 17.94
N ALA A 54 -20.82 -16.45 18.80
CA ALA A 54 -21.37 -17.80 18.68
C ALA A 54 -22.23 -17.99 17.42
N GLU A 55 -22.87 -16.94 16.92
CA GLU A 55 -23.67 -16.99 15.68
C GLU A 55 -22.86 -17.25 14.42
N PHE A 56 -21.53 -17.02 14.46
CA PHE A 56 -20.62 -17.39 13.36
C PHE A 56 -20.43 -18.90 13.20
N PHE A 57 -20.86 -19.69 14.18
CA PHE A 57 -20.69 -21.15 14.16
C PHE A 57 -22.06 -21.86 14.16
N PRO A 58 -22.23 -22.88 13.31
CA PRO A 58 -21.29 -23.39 12.32
C PRO A 58 -21.23 -22.52 11.05
N PRO A 59 -20.07 -22.46 10.36
CA PRO A 59 -19.97 -21.81 9.06
C PRO A 59 -20.79 -22.57 8.02
N ASP A 60 -21.39 -21.83 7.06
CA ASP A 60 -22.14 -22.43 5.96
C ASP A 60 -21.19 -22.96 4.88
N LEU A 61 -21.02 -24.28 4.86
CA LEU A 61 -20.20 -25.00 3.89
C LEU A 61 -21.02 -25.66 2.76
N SER A 62 -22.27 -25.22 2.55
CA SER A 62 -23.10 -25.75 1.46
C SER A 62 -22.40 -25.59 0.10
N PRO A 63 -22.40 -26.62 -0.78
CA PRO A 63 -21.64 -26.58 -2.03
C PRO A 63 -22.02 -25.40 -2.93
N GLY A 64 -23.28 -25.01 -2.96
CA GLY A 64 -23.75 -23.87 -3.74
C GLY A 64 -23.20 -22.53 -3.23
N PHE A 65 -23.06 -22.39 -1.92
CA PHE A 65 -22.50 -21.16 -1.31
C PHE A 65 -20.97 -21.12 -1.43
N VAL A 66 -20.30 -22.23 -1.18
CA VAL A 66 -18.84 -22.34 -1.34
C VAL A 66 -18.43 -22.00 -2.78
N ARG A 67 -19.18 -22.44 -3.79
CA ARG A 67 -18.93 -22.04 -5.19
C ARG A 67 -18.99 -20.51 -5.39
N LYS A 68 -19.98 -19.83 -4.78
CA LYS A 68 -20.07 -18.35 -4.85
C LYS A 68 -18.87 -17.68 -4.17
N VAL A 69 -18.46 -18.20 -3.03
CA VAL A 69 -17.28 -17.71 -2.30
C VAL A 69 -16.00 -17.90 -3.13
N LEU A 70 -15.82 -19.05 -3.80
CA LEU A 70 -14.68 -19.29 -4.69
C LEU A 70 -14.65 -18.30 -5.88
N VAL A 71 -15.79 -18.02 -6.49
CA VAL A 71 -15.87 -17.00 -7.55
C VAL A 71 -15.46 -15.62 -7.00
N GLY A 72 -15.99 -15.23 -5.83
CA GLY A 72 -15.60 -13.98 -5.17
C GLY A 72 -14.11 -13.93 -4.81
N MET A 73 -13.49 -15.06 -4.42
CA MET A 73 -12.04 -15.16 -4.22
C MET A 73 -11.26 -14.87 -5.50
N LEU A 74 -11.67 -15.48 -6.62
CA LEU A 74 -11.03 -15.28 -7.92
C LEU A 74 -11.17 -13.83 -8.39
N GLU A 75 -12.33 -13.20 -8.21
CA GLU A 75 -12.53 -11.78 -8.52
C GLU A 75 -11.62 -10.88 -7.68
N THR A 76 -11.55 -11.11 -6.36
CA THR A 76 -10.69 -10.35 -5.46
C THR A 76 -9.22 -10.50 -5.84
N LEU A 77 -8.79 -11.75 -6.15
CA LEU A 77 -7.45 -12.03 -6.62
C LEU A 77 -7.14 -11.32 -7.95
N ALA A 78 -8.05 -11.42 -8.92
CA ALA A 78 -7.89 -10.78 -10.23
C ALA A 78 -7.78 -9.25 -10.11
N MET A 79 -8.64 -8.61 -9.31
CA MET A 79 -8.56 -7.17 -9.05
C MET A 79 -7.22 -6.76 -8.46
N SER A 80 -6.73 -7.49 -7.47
CA SER A 80 -5.46 -7.17 -6.81
C SER A 80 -4.26 -7.36 -7.74
N VAL A 81 -4.24 -8.44 -8.53
CA VAL A 81 -3.16 -8.71 -9.51
C VAL A 81 -3.15 -7.66 -10.61
N LEU A 82 -4.30 -7.43 -11.26
CA LEU A 82 -4.40 -6.45 -12.34
C LEU A 82 -4.13 -5.03 -11.86
N GLY A 83 -4.72 -4.63 -10.71
CA GLY A 83 -4.47 -3.32 -10.13
C GLY A 83 -3.00 -3.09 -9.81
N THR A 84 -2.32 -4.09 -9.24
CA THR A 84 -0.88 -4.01 -8.94
C THR A 84 -0.04 -4.02 -10.21
N ALA A 85 -0.36 -4.84 -11.21
CA ALA A 85 0.37 -4.91 -12.48
C ALA A 85 0.28 -3.59 -13.25
N LEU A 86 -0.93 -3.02 -13.36
CA LEU A 86 -1.15 -1.71 -13.98
C LEU A 86 -0.38 -0.61 -13.24
N ALA A 87 -0.42 -0.64 -11.91
CA ALA A 87 0.32 0.32 -11.09
C ALA A 87 1.84 0.19 -11.25
N ALA A 88 2.37 -1.03 -11.26
CA ALA A 88 3.79 -1.26 -11.46
C ALA A 88 4.25 -0.79 -12.84
N LEU A 89 3.47 -1.07 -13.90
CA LEU A 89 3.76 -0.61 -15.25
C LEU A 89 3.73 0.92 -15.34
N ALA A 90 2.66 1.55 -14.89
CA ALA A 90 2.54 3.01 -14.91
C ALA A 90 3.61 3.69 -14.03
N GLY A 91 3.86 3.14 -12.84
CA GLY A 91 4.90 3.60 -11.93
C GLY A 91 6.29 3.51 -12.55
N LEU A 92 6.61 2.40 -13.22
CA LEU A 92 7.91 2.20 -13.90
C LEU A 92 8.10 3.18 -15.07
N LEU A 93 7.09 3.34 -15.91
CA LEU A 93 7.13 4.26 -17.05
C LEU A 93 7.34 5.72 -16.60
N LEU A 94 6.72 6.11 -15.51
CA LEU A 94 6.80 7.48 -14.98
C LEU A 94 7.97 7.67 -14.01
N ALA A 95 8.60 6.60 -13.49
CA ALA A 95 9.73 6.70 -12.58
C ALA A 95 10.95 7.37 -13.23
N GLY A 96 11.22 7.09 -14.51
CA GLY A 96 12.31 7.72 -15.26
C GLY A 96 12.21 9.26 -15.27
N PRO A 97 11.13 9.84 -15.79
CA PRO A 97 10.89 11.29 -15.74
C PRO A 97 10.85 11.87 -14.33
N ALA A 98 10.40 11.11 -13.32
CA ALA A 98 10.32 11.54 -11.94
C ALA A 98 11.67 11.55 -11.21
N SER A 99 12.65 10.75 -11.65
CA SER A 99 13.94 10.60 -10.98
C SER A 99 14.90 11.75 -11.27
N ARG A 100 15.67 12.14 -10.25
CA ARG A 100 16.86 13.00 -10.41
C ARG A 100 18.05 12.11 -10.71
N ARG A 101 18.46 12.03 -11.95
CA ARG A 101 19.64 11.23 -12.31
C ARG A 101 20.91 11.89 -11.80
N ARG A 102 21.61 11.24 -10.87
CA ARG A 102 22.92 11.70 -10.34
C ARG A 102 24.09 11.41 -11.28
N ASP A 103 23.84 10.83 -12.42
CA ASP A 103 24.85 10.31 -13.35
C ASP A 103 25.46 11.39 -14.29
N GLY A 104 25.51 12.64 -13.86
CA GLY A 104 26.25 13.73 -14.55
C GLY A 104 25.56 14.32 -15.77
N LEU A 105 24.50 13.70 -16.32
CA LEU A 105 23.74 14.27 -17.44
C LEU A 105 22.77 15.35 -16.97
N ASP A 106 22.24 15.21 -15.77
CA ASP A 106 21.39 16.25 -15.19
C ASP A 106 22.19 17.51 -14.76
N LEU A 107 23.49 17.39 -14.47
CA LEU A 107 24.30 18.60 -14.25
C LEU A 107 24.48 19.42 -15.54
N ALA A 108 24.57 18.75 -16.69
CA ALA A 108 24.70 19.43 -17.97
C ALA A 108 23.35 19.92 -18.56
N LEU A 109 22.24 19.27 -18.19
CA LEU A 109 20.89 19.63 -18.65
C LEU A 109 20.07 20.35 -17.57
N ALA A 110 20.45 20.26 -16.27
CA ALA A 110 19.70 20.85 -15.17
C ALA A 110 19.93 22.35 -14.99
N ASP A 111 21.04 22.89 -15.50
CA ASP A 111 21.31 24.34 -15.46
C ASP A 111 20.62 25.09 -16.62
N GLY A 112 19.97 24.40 -17.57
CA GLY A 112 19.38 25.04 -18.77
C GLY A 112 17.89 24.71 -19.04
N ASP A 113 17.35 23.55 -18.66
CA ASP A 113 16.01 23.15 -19.09
C ASP A 113 14.97 23.20 -17.95
N GLY A 114 14.36 24.37 -17.77
CA GLY A 114 13.17 24.57 -16.92
C GLY A 114 12.03 23.59 -17.25
N LEU A 115 11.96 23.11 -18.50
CA LEU A 115 10.98 22.12 -18.95
C LEU A 115 11.18 20.73 -18.29
N ALA A 116 12.41 20.22 -18.23
CA ALA A 116 12.71 18.93 -17.59
C ALA A 116 12.46 18.97 -16.08
N ALA A 117 12.84 20.08 -15.44
CA ALA A 117 12.54 20.30 -14.02
C ALA A 117 11.03 20.42 -13.75
N GLY A 118 10.30 21.12 -14.63
CA GLY A 118 8.86 21.23 -14.58
C GLY A 118 8.15 19.88 -14.76
N LEU A 119 8.56 19.08 -15.74
CA LEU A 119 8.01 17.74 -15.97
C LEU A 119 8.25 16.81 -14.75
N ARG A 120 9.46 16.83 -14.20
CA ARG A 120 9.78 16.08 -12.97
C ARG A 120 8.89 16.49 -11.81
N ALA A 121 8.74 17.79 -11.57
CA ALA A 121 7.88 18.33 -10.52
C ALA A 121 6.41 17.91 -10.73
N ALA A 122 5.91 17.97 -11.96
CA ALA A 122 4.55 17.59 -12.31
C ALA A 122 4.29 16.08 -12.07
N VAL A 123 5.22 15.20 -12.50
CA VAL A 123 5.09 13.74 -12.28
C VAL A 123 5.16 13.41 -10.79
N ARG A 124 6.04 14.05 -10.02
CA ARG A 124 6.10 13.87 -8.56
C ARG A 124 4.85 14.37 -7.86
N ALA A 125 4.31 15.51 -8.30
CA ALA A 125 3.03 16.03 -7.80
C ALA A 125 1.88 15.07 -8.11
N CYS A 126 1.86 14.47 -9.32
CA CYS A 126 0.90 13.43 -9.70
C CYS A 126 1.01 12.21 -8.77
N PHE A 127 2.21 11.66 -8.54
CA PHE A 127 2.40 10.56 -7.59
C PHE A 127 1.93 10.91 -6.18
N ASN A 128 2.22 12.13 -5.71
CA ASN A 128 1.78 12.58 -4.40
C ASN A 128 0.25 12.69 -4.33
N LEU A 129 -0.40 13.19 -5.36
CA LEU A 129 -1.87 13.27 -5.45
C LEU A 129 -2.50 11.86 -5.43
N LEU A 130 -2.01 10.96 -6.31
CA LEU A 130 -2.56 9.62 -6.43
C LEU A 130 -2.47 8.82 -5.12
N ARG A 131 -1.38 8.93 -4.37
CA ARG A 131 -1.18 8.24 -3.09
C ARG A 131 -1.77 8.96 -1.88
N ALA A 132 -2.04 10.27 -1.98
CA ALA A 132 -2.64 11.03 -0.88
C ALA A 132 -4.12 10.70 -0.69
N ILE A 133 -4.80 10.33 -1.77
CA ILE A 133 -6.20 9.92 -1.74
C ILE A 133 -6.25 8.41 -1.46
N PRO A 134 -6.91 7.98 -0.36
CA PRO A 134 -7.07 6.56 -0.05
C PRO A 134 -7.75 5.79 -1.17
N GLU A 135 -7.37 4.52 -1.37
CA GLU A 135 -7.96 3.67 -2.41
C GLU A 135 -9.48 3.53 -2.31
N LEU A 136 -10.03 3.57 -1.10
CA LEU A 136 -11.47 3.53 -0.86
C LEU A 136 -12.19 4.76 -1.45
N VAL A 137 -11.58 5.94 -1.35
CA VAL A 137 -12.13 7.18 -1.92
C VAL A 137 -12.06 7.12 -3.45
N TRP A 138 -10.93 6.64 -4.00
CA TRP A 138 -10.83 6.38 -5.44
C TRP A 138 -11.91 5.43 -5.93
N ALA A 139 -12.16 4.33 -5.20
CA ALA A 139 -13.20 3.38 -5.55
C ALA A 139 -14.58 4.03 -5.54
N ALA A 140 -14.92 4.80 -4.49
CA ALA A 140 -16.20 5.49 -4.41
C ALA A 140 -16.44 6.44 -5.60
N LEU A 141 -15.42 7.24 -5.98
CA LEU A 141 -15.50 8.14 -7.14
C LEU A 141 -15.67 7.37 -8.46
N LEU A 142 -14.94 6.27 -8.62
CA LEU A 142 -15.01 5.44 -9.83
C LEU A 142 -16.31 4.64 -9.91
N LEU A 143 -16.87 4.19 -8.78
CA LEU A 143 -18.18 3.52 -8.74
C LEU A 143 -19.31 4.45 -9.18
N VAL A 144 -19.23 5.72 -8.81
CA VAL A 144 -20.22 6.72 -9.26
C VAL A 144 -20.13 6.98 -10.76
N SER A 145 -18.91 6.98 -11.32
CA SER A 145 -18.66 7.32 -12.73
C SER A 145 -18.75 6.12 -13.68
N ALA A 146 -18.24 4.95 -13.25
CA ALA A 146 -18.13 3.74 -14.07
C ALA A 146 -19.12 2.62 -13.72
N GLY A 147 -19.92 2.81 -12.66
CA GLY A 147 -20.85 1.81 -12.16
C GLY A 147 -20.24 0.80 -11.20
N LEU A 148 -21.09 0.00 -10.57
CA LEU A 148 -20.69 -1.04 -9.63
C LEU A 148 -19.93 -2.16 -10.35
N GLY A 149 -18.89 -2.71 -9.68
CA GLY A 149 -18.21 -3.89 -10.17
C GLY A 149 -16.70 -3.86 -10.08
N PRO A 150 -16.02 -4.96 -10.48
CA PRO A 150 -14.59 -5.16 -10.30
C PRO A 150 -13.69 -4.15 -11.02
N LEU A 151 -14.18 -3.53 -12.10
CA LEU A 151 -13.41 -2.54 -12.87
C LEU A 151 -13.07 -1.31 -12.01
N ALA A 152 -14.06 -0.75 -11.31
CA ALA A 152 -13.85 0.41 -10.45
C ALA A 152 -12.85 0.11 -9.32
N GLY A 153 -12.96 -1.06 -8.68
CA GLY A 153 -12.00 -1.50 -7.65
C GLY A 153 -10.59 -1.68 -8.21
N THR A 154 -10.46 -2.31 -9.37
CA THR A 154 -9.16 -2.50 -10.05
C THR A 154 -8.49 -1.17 -10.37
N LEU A 155 -9.23 -0.21 -10.93
CA LEU A 155 -8.71 1.12 -11.25
C LEU A 155 -8.37 1.93 -9.99
N ALA A 156 -9.16 1.83 -8.94
CA ALA A 156 -8.86 2.48 -7.66
C ALA A 156 -7.53 1.98 -7.07
N LEU A 157 -7.34 0.66 -7.05
CA LEU A 157 -6.06 0.05 -6.64
C LEU A 157 -4.91 0.50 -7.54
N ALA A 158 -5.13 0.51 -8.86
CA ALA A 158 -4.11 0.92 -9.82
C ALA A 158 -3.69 2.38 -9.60
N LEU A 159 -4.62 3.31 -9.46
CA LEU A 159 -4.33 4.74 -9.27
C LEU A 159 -3.56 4.98 -7.98
N HIS A 160 -4.08 4.52 -6.85
CA HIS A 160 -3.42 4.71 -5.55
C HIS A 160 -2.03 4.07 -5.54
N THR A 161 -1.93 2.82 -5.98
CA THR A 161 -0.68 2.06 -5.98
C THR A 161 0.35 2.63 -6.98
N THR A 162 -0.09 3.22 -8.11
CA THR A 162 0.80 3.95 -9.05
C THR A 162 1.50 5.10 -8.33
N GLY A 163 0.78 5.87 -7.52
CA GLY A 163 1.38 6.93 -6.73
C GLY A 163 2.45 6.43 -5.75
N VAL A 164 2.21 5.28 -5.13
CA VAL A 164 3.16 4.67 -4.18
C VAL A 164 4.36 4.05 -4.89
N LEU A 165 4.12 3.14 -5.85
CA LEU A 165 5.20 2.44 -6.58
C LEU A 165 6.01 3.40 -7.44
N GLY A 166 5.37 4.35 -8.12
CA GLY A 166 6.06 5.33 -8.95
C GLY A 166 7.07 6.16 -8.15
N ARG A 167 6.70 6.56 -6.93
CA ARG A 167 7.60 7.24 -6.01
C ARG A 167 8.76 6.36 -5.57
N LEU A 168 8.49 5.15 -5.12
CA LEU A 168 9.51 4.18 -4.69
C LEU A 168 10.45 3.81 -5.83
N PHE A 169 9.94 3.63 -7.03
CA PHE A 169 10.75 3.32 -8.22
C PHE A 169 11.66 4.49 -8.60
N ALA A 170 11.15 5.72 -8.58
CA ALA A 170 11.96 6.90 -8.83
C ALA A 170 13.11 7.03 -7.80
N GLU A 171 12.82 6.83 -6.51
CA GLU A 171 13.82 6.85 -5.44
C GLU A 171 14.85 5.72 -5.60
N SER A 172 14.42 4.52 -6.01
CA SER A 172 15.34 3.41 -6.28
C SER A 172 16.31 3.72 -7.44
N LEU A 173 15.80 4.31 -8.52
CA LEU A 173 16.62 4.75 -9.65
C LEU A 173 17.63 5.85 -9.24
N GLU A 174 17.24 6.76 -8.35
CA GLU A 174 18.11 7.82 -7.83
C GLU A 174 19.23 7.30 -6.93
N ASN A 175 18.95 6.24 -6.18
CA ASN A 175 19.88 5.65 -5.21
C ASN A 175 20.71 4.49 -5.79
N ALA A 176 20.56 4.20 -7.09
CA ALA A 176 21.36 3.17 -7.75
C ALA A 176 22.87 3.47 -7.67
N PRO A 177 23.74 2.47 -7.43
CA PRO A 177 25.18 2.67 -7.43
C PRO A 177 25.67 3.28 -8.73
N PRO A 178 26.44 4.39 -8.71
CA PRO A 178 26.80 5.13 -9.93
C PRO A 178 27.87 4.46 -10.80
N GLY A 179 28.65 3.53 -10.25
CA GLY A 179 29.81 2.91 -10.94
C GLY A 179 29.49 2.35 -12.33
N PRO A 180 28.55 1.41 -12.49
CA PRO A 180 28.19 0.85 -13.80
C PRO A 180 27.62 1.89 -14.77
N ALA A 181 26.87 2.87 -14.27
CA ALA A 181 26.33 3.96 -15.09
C ALA A 181 27.45 4.84 -15.64
N LEU A 182 28.44 5.19 -14.82
CA LEU A 182 29.61 5.97 -15.21
C LEU A 182 30.47 5.20 -16.23
N ALA A 183 30.70 3.90 -16.01
CA ALA A 183 31.49 3.07 -16.95
C ALA A 183 30.88 3.04 -18.35
N LEU A 184 29.55 2.92 -18.48
CA LEU A 184 28.90 2.99 -19.80
C LEU A 184 28.96 4.39 -20.42
N ARG A 185 28.94 5.43 -19.62
CA ARG A 185 29.02 6.80 -20.12
C ARG A 185 30.38 7.16 -20.65
N THR A 186 31.47 6.74 -19.98
CA THR A 186 32.85 6.94 -20.49
C THR A 186 33.05 6.27 -21.85
N GLN A 187 32.22 5.24 -22.19
CA GLN A 187 32.22 4.58 -23.48
C GLN A 187 31.25 5.25 -24.50
N GLY A 188 30.68 6.40 -24.17
CA GLY A 188 29.75 7.12 -25.08
C GLY A 188 28.32 6.61 -25.13
N ALA A 189 27.88 5.79 -24.16
CA ALA A 189 26.50 5.31 -24.13
C ALA A 189 25.50 6.45 -23.85
N SER A 190 24.40 6.49 -24.60
CA SER A 190 23.32 7.43 -24.38
C SER A 190 22.59 7.17 -23.04
N GLY A 191 21.94 8.19 -22.45
CA GLY A 191 21.25 8.08 -21.16
C GLY A 191 20.20 6.98 -21.11
N GLY A 192 19.49 6.71 -22.20
CA GLY A 192 18.55 5.58 -22.30
C GLY A 192 19.24 4.22 -22.21
N ARG A 193 20.40 4.05 -22.86
CA ARG A 193 21.21 2.82 -22.77
C ARG A 193 21.75 2.62 -21.36
N VAL A 194 22.23 3.70 -20.72
CA VAL A 194 22.70 3.65 -19.33
C VAL A 194 21.56 3.23 -18.39
N LEU A 195 20.35 3.79 -18.57
CA LEU A 195 19.19 3.39 -17.78
C LEU A 195 18.85 1.90 -17.94
N LEU A 196 18.77 1.41 -19.18
CA LEU A 196 18.34 0.03 -19.48
C LEU A 196 19.39 -1.02 -19.13
N TYR A 197 20.68 -0.74 -19.36
CA TYR A 197 21.74 -1.75 -19.24
C TYR A 197 22.59 -1.62 -17.97
N ALA A 198 22.57 -0.47 -17.30
CA ALA A 198 23.30 -0.29 -16.05
C ALA A 198 22.36 -0.10 -14.85
N THR A 199 21.49 0.91 -14.86
CA THR A 199 20.72 1.31 -13.68
C THR A 199 19.57 0.34 -13.40
N LEU A 200 18.73 0.06 -14.41
CA LEU A 200 17.55 -0.77 -14.23
C LEU A 200 17.84 -2.20 -13.76
N PRO A 201 18.83 -2.92 -14.32
CA PRO A 201 19.18 -4.27 -13.84
C PRO A 201 19.62 -4.31 -12.38
N GLN A 202 20.30 -3.26 -11.90
CA GLN A 202 20.77 -3.18 -10.50
C GLN A 202 19.61 -3.01 -9.52
N VAL A 203 18.60 -2.22 -9.88
CA VAL A 203 17.45 -1.92 -9.00
C VAL A 203 16.27 -2.85 -9.20
N LEU A 204 16.25 -3.65 -10.27
CA LEU A 204 15.15 -4.53 -10.64
C LEU A 204 14.70 -5.47 -9.50
N PRO A 205 15.61 -6.14 -8.76
CA PRO A 205 15.20 -6.98 -7.63
C PRO A 205 14.45 -6.19 -6.55
N GLN A 206 14.86 -4.94 -6.30
CA GLN A 206 14.19 -4.05 -5.35
C GLN A 206 12.83 -3.60 -5.85
N LEU A 207 12.70 -3.24 -7.15
CA LEU A 207 11.42 -2.86 -7.75
C LEU A 207 10.42 -4.01 -7.68
N LEU A 208 10.85 -5.24 -7.98
CA LEU A 208 10.03 -6.44 -7.88
C LEU A 208 9.61 -6.71 -6.43
N SER A 209 10.53 -6.54 -5.47
CA SER A 209 10.21 -6.68 -4.05
C SER A 209 9.14 -5.69 -3.58
N TYR A 210 9.23 -4.43 -4.00
CA TYR A 210 8.19 -3.41 -3.71
C TYR A 210 6.86 -3.76 -4.36
N THR A 211 6.88 -4.25 -5.60
CA THR A 211 5.67 -4.66 -6.32
C THR A 211 4.97 -5.81 -5.61
N LEU A 212 5.71 -6.84 -5.17
CA LEU A 212 5.17 -7.97 -4.42
C LEU A 212 4.60 -7.53 -3.07
N TYR A 213 5.31 -6.66 -2.35
CA TYR A 213 4.82 -6.10 -1.09
C TYR A 213 3.52 -5.29 -1.28
N ARG A 214 3.42 -4.51 -2.37
CA ARG A 214 2.18 -3.79 -2.69
C ARG A 214 1.06 -4.72 -3.08
N TRP A 215 1.35 -5.82 -3.77
CA TRP A 215 0.34 -6.84 -4.08
C TRP A 215 -0.24 -7.47 -2.80
N GLU A 216 0.59 -7.82 -1.80
CA GLU A 216 0.13 -8.26 -0.48
C GLU A 216 -0.81 -7.26 0.20
N ASN A 217 -0.54 -5.98 0.10
CA ASN A 217 -1.45 -4.95 0.62
C ASN A 217 -2.72 -4.81 -0.23
N ASN A 218 -2.58 -4.86 -1.55
CA ASN A 218 -3.68 -4.70 -2.48
C ASN A 218 -4.72 -5.83 -2.40
N ILE A 219 -4.33 -7.07 -2.04
CA ILE A 219 -5.32 -8.14 -1.83
C ILE A 219 -6.24 -7.84 -0.64
N ARG A 220 -5.71 -7.27 0.44
CA ARG A 220 -6.49 -6.84 1.60
C ARG A 220 -7.37 -5.63 1.25
N ALA A 221 -6.80 -4.66 0.53
CA ALA A 221 -7.54 -3.49 0.05
C ALA A 221 -8.68 -3.91 -0.90
N ALA A 222 -8.46 -4.84 -1.85
CA ALA A 222 -9.48 -5.35 -2.76
C ALA A 222 -10.68 -5.96 -2.00
N ALA A 223 -10.40 -6.69 -0.91
CA ALA A 223 -11.44 -7.22 -0.05
C ALA A 223 -12.27 -6.12 0.63
N VAL A 224 -11.63 -5.03 1.06
CA VAL A 224 -12.32 -3.87 1.66
C VAL A 224 -13.11 -3.09 0.60
N LEU A 225 -12.56 -2.87 -0.60
CA LEU A 225 -13.23 -2.18 -1.70
C LEU A 225 -14.52 -2.87 -2.14
N GLY A 226 -14.57 -4.19 -2.01
CA GLY A 226 -15.79 -4.96 -2.27
C GLY A 226 -16.97 -4.55 -1.39
N VAL A 227 -16.74 -4.10 -0.16
CA VAL A 227 -17.79 -3.64 0.77
C VAL A 227 -18.54 -2.42 0.22
N VAL A 228 -17.87 -1.56 -0.54
CA VAL A 228 -18.50 -0.40 -1.20
C VAL A 228 -19.05 -0.71 -2.61
N GLY A 229 -19.01 -1.99 -3.04
CA GLY A 229 -19.60 -2.42 -4.32
C GLY A 229 -18.60 -2.70 -5.45
N ALA A 230 -17.32 -2.80 -5.16
CA ALA A 230 -16.28 -3.15 -6.13
C ALA A 230 -16.21 -4.65 -6.48
N GLY A 231 -17.16 -5.47 -6.03
CA GLY A 231 -17.17 -6.91 -6.33
C GLY A 231 -16.39 -7.78 -5.34
N GLY A 232 -16.20 -9.03 -5.69
CA GLY A 232 -15.39 -9.99 -4.96
C GLY A 232 -15.92 -10.40 -3.58
N LEU A 233 -15.03 -10.91 -2.73
CA LEU A 233 -15.37 -11.35 -1.37
C LEU A 233 -15.95 -10.24 -0.50
N GLY A 234 -15.49 -9.01 -0.66
CA GLY A 234 -15.97 -7.90 0.14
C GLY A 234 -17.44 -7.58 -0.11
N GLN A 235 -17.91 -7.68 -1.35
CA GLN A 235 -19.33 -7.49 -1.68
C GLN A 235 -20.19 -8.61 -1.09
N LEU A 236 -19.72 -9.86 -1.16
CA LEU A 236 -20.40 -10.99 -0.50
C LEU A 236 -20.46 -10.77 1.01
N LEU A 237 -19.35 -10.29 1.60
CA LEU A 237 -19.28 -10.00 3.04
C LEU A 237 -20.33 -8.93 3.42
N ALA A 238 -20.30 -7.79 2.74
CA ALA A 238 -21.22 -6.69 3.03
C ALA A 238 -22.68 -7.12 2.92
N PHE A 239 -23.03 -7.90 1.89
CA PHE A 239 -24.38 -8.40 1.66
C PHE A 239 -24.84 -9.35 2.80
N HIS A 240 -24.03 -10.35 3.13
CA HIS A 240 -24.43 -11.34 4.14
C HIS A 240 -24.35 -10.81 5.58
N LEU A 241 -23.37 -9.94 5.86
CA LEU A 241 -23.28 -9.24 7.15
C LEU A 241 -24.47 -8.30 7.37
N GLY A 242 -24.86 -7.54 6.35
CA GLY A 242 -26.02 -6.63 6.40
C GLY A 242 -27.36 -7.35 6.60
N LEU A 243 -27.44 -8.64 6.21
CA LEU A 243 -28.60 -9.50 6.42
C LEU A 243 -28.50 -10.37 7.69
N PHE A 244 -27.47 -10.18 8.50
CA PHE A 244 -27.19 -10.98 9.71
C PHE A 244 -27.08 -12.50 9.45
N HIS A 245 -26.63 -12.91 8.26
CA HIS A 245 -26.36 -14.30 7.92
C HIS A 245 -24.97 -14.73 8.43
N MET A 246 -24.82 -14.86 9.75
CA MET A 246 -23.51 -15.00 10.40
C MET A 246 -22.73 -16.24 10.00
N GLY A 247 -23.37 -17.40 9.82
CA GLY A 247 -22.72 -18.61 9.33
C GLY A 247 -22.12 -18.45 7.92
N LYS A 248 -22.80 -17.72 7.01
CA LYS A 248 -22.26 -17.38 5.68
C LYS A 248 -21.13 -16.35 5.77
N THR A 249 -21.30 -15.36 6.64
CA THR A 249 -20.27 -14.37 6.93
C THR A 249 -18.98 -15.03 7.43
N ALA A 250 -19.10 -16.03 8.31
CA ALA A 250 -17.96 -16.83 8.80
C ALA A 250 -17.20 -17.50 7.64
N THR A 251 -17.92 -18.16 6.73
CA THR A 251 -17.30 -18.81 5.56
C THR A 251 -16.56 -17.81 4.68
N ILE A 252 -17.13 -16.62 4.44
CA ILE A 252 -16.47 -15.56 3.65
C ILE A 252 -15.22 -15.05 4.37
N LEU A 253 -15.27 -14.82 5.69
CA LEU A 253 -14.10 -14.39 6.46
C LEU A 253 -12.98 -15.43 6.44
N LEU A 254 -13.31 -16.73 6.58
CA LEU A 254 -12.34 -17.82 6.45
C LEU A 254 -11.70 -17.83 5.05
N ALA A 255 -12.50 -17.63 4.01
CA ALA A 255 -12.00 -17.53 2.64
C ALA A 255 -11.07 -16.31 2.44
N MET A 256 -11.40 -15.16 3.03
CA MET A 256 -10.52 -13.97 3.01
C MET A 256 -9.19 -14.25 3.70
N LEU A 257 -9.21 -14.87 4.88
CA LEU A 257 -7.99 -15.25 5.60
C LEU A 257 -7.14 -16.22 4.78
N ALA A 258 -7.76 -17.25 4.19
CA ALA A 258 -7.08 -18.21 3.34
C ALA A 258 -6.46 -17.55 2.11
N LEU A 259 -7.17 -16.61 1.46
CA LEU A 259 -6.68 -15.88 0.29
C LEU A 259 -5.49 -14.98 0.64
N VAL A 260 -5.55 -14.25 1.75
CA VAL A 260 -4.44 -13.42 2.24
C VAL A 260 -3.23 -14.29 2.56
N ALA A 261 -3.40 -15.39 3.30
CA ALA A 261 -2.31 -16.30 3.63
C ALA A 261 -1.66 -16.93 2.38
N LEU A 262 -2.46 -17.27 1.36
CA LEU A 262 -1.97 -17.75 0.07
C LEU A 262 -1.08 -16.71 -0.61
N VAL A 263 -1.54 -15.48 -0.72
CA VAL A 263 -0.82 -14.39 -1.39
C VAL A 263 0.45 -14.01 -0.63
N ASP A 264 0.38 -13.92 0.70
CA ASP A 264 1.54 -13.64 1.55
C ASP A 264 2.61 -14.75 1.40
N GLY A 265 2.17 -16.03 1.34
CA GLY A 265 3.04 -17.17 1.10
C GLY A 265 3.71 -17.15 -0.27
N LEU A 266 2.94 -16.90 -1.34
CA LEU A 266 3.46 -16.79 -2.70
C LEU A 266 4.45 -15.63 -2.85
N SER A 267 4.13 -14.48 -2.29
CA SER A 267 4.99 -13.31 -2.31
C SER A 267 6.31 -13.55 -1.54
N HIS A 268 6.23 -14.16 -0.36
CA HIS A 268 7.41 -14.51 0.42
C HIS A 268 8.32 -15.49 -0.35
N LEU A 269 7.74 -16.50 -0.97
CA LEU A 269 8.48 -17.48 -1.78
C LEU A 269 9.18 -16.79 -2.97
N SER A 270 8.44 -15.94 -3.69
CA SER A 270 8.97 -15.18 -4.83
C SER A 270 10.15 -14.28 -4.43
N ARG A 271 10.03 -13.56 -3.31
CA ARG A 271 11.14 -12.72 -2.79
C ARG A 271 12.38 -13.54 -2.45
N ARG A 272 12.23 -14.72 -1.86
CA ARG A 272 13.38 -15.61 -1.59
C ARG A 272 14.13 -16.04 -2.85
N TRP A 273 13.42 -16.19 -3.97
CA TRP A 273 14.04 -16.51 -5.26
C TRP A 273 14.78 -15.31 -5.86
N LEU A 274 14.27 -14.10 -5.68
CA LEU A 274 14.88 -12.87 -6.18
C LEU A 274 16.13 -12.42 -5.42
N THR A 275 16.30 -12.86 -4.16
CA THR A 275 17.45 -12.48 -3.29
C THR A 275 18.54 -13.55 -3.24
N ARG A 276 18.38 -14.68 -3.93
CA ARG A 276 19.43 -15.69 -4.17
C ARG A 276 20.20 -15.38 -5.43
#